data_359bfacb6f1334250494111dc6a10815
#
_entry.id   359bfacb6f1334250494111dc6a10815
#
_cell.length_a   1.000
_cell.length_b   1.000
_cell.length_c   1.000
_cell.angle_alpha   90.00
_cell.angle_beta   90.00
_cell.angle_gamma   90.00
#
_symmetry.space_group_name_H-M   'P 1'
#
loop_
_entity.id
_entity.type
_entity.pdbx_description
1 polymer ?
#
loop_
_entity_poly.entity_id
_entity_poly.type
_entity_poly.pdbx_seq_one_letter_code
_entity_poly.pdbx_strand_id
1 'polypeptide(L)'
;MLNAKGKTRNVIFITFDGLRWQEVFYGADSLLINNDEYTKERNQILEDYWADTPQTRREKLMPFFWSTINTEGQLYGNVRKGGAVTLANPHGFSYPGFSEMLVGYVDSTRDSNDRENNPNVTILEYVHNQPGFRGKVAAFCSWDVFDFIINEERSGILVNSGMEPFEGKYNGPKIGLLNEIMFQIPVPWKSVRYDAITHHF
;
A
#
# COMPACT_ATOMS: atom_id res chain seq x y z
N MET A 1 -22.33 -9.08 26.19
CA MET A 1 -21.84 -9.39 24.83
C MET A 1 -22.60 -8.54 23.84
N LEU A 2 -21.97 -7.54 23.26
CA LEU A 2 -22.57 -6.71 22.21
C LEU A 2 -22.65 -7.56 20.93
N ASN A 3 -23.84 -8.00 20.59
CA ASN A 3 -24.15 -8.63 19.30
C ASN A 3 -24.21 -7.54 18.22
N ALA A 4 -23.08 -6.95 17.89
CA ALA A 4 -22.96 -6.13 16.70
C ALA A 4 -22.98 -7.09 15.50
N LYS A 5 -24.15 -7.30 14.91
CA LYS A 5 -24.25 -7.82 13.55
C LYS A 5 -23.53 -6.80 12.67
N GLY A 6 -22.27 -7.07 12.37
CA GLY A 6 -21.45 -6.21 11.54
C GLY A 6 -22.11 -5.98 10.18
N LYS A 7 -22.40 -4.73 9.87
CA LYS A 7 -22.94 -4.31 8.57
C LYS A 7 -21.85 -4.18 7.50
N THR A 8 -20.59 -4.51 7.83
CA THR A 8 -19.47 -4.43 6.90
C THR A 8 -19.71 -5.36 5.73
N ARG A 9 -19.78 -4.80 4.53
CA ARG A 9 -19.98 -5.54 3.27
C ARG A 9 -18.68 -5.71 2.50
N ASN A 10 -17.80 -4.72 2.57
CA ASN A 10 -16.52 -4.71 1.88
C ASN A 10 -15.44 -4.23 2.84
N VAL A 11 -14.25 -4.77 2.68
CA VAL A 11 -13.02 -4.30 3.34
C VAL A 11 -12.03 -3.96 2.25
N ILE A 12 -11.50 -2.74 2.27
CA ILE A 12 -10.44 -2.29 1.38
C ILE A 12 -9.22 -2.07 2.25
N PHE A 13 -8.14 -2.78 1.94
CA PHE A 13 -6.87 -2.67 2.62
C PHE A 13 -5.88 -1.95 1.70
N ILE A 14 -5.45 -0.75 2.09
CA ILE A 14 -4.56 0.10 1.29
C ILE A 14 -3.24 0.22 2.02
N THR A 15 -2.15 -0.10 1.34
CA THR A 15 -0.79 0.01 1.86
C THR A 15 0.04 0.95 1.01
N PHE A 16 0.89 1.73 1.64
CA PHE A 16 1.86 2.61 1.00
C PHE A 16 3.27 2.21 1.46
N ASP A 17 4.10 1.78 0.52
CA ASP A 17 5.51 1.56 0.79
C ASP A 17 6.25 2.89 0.90
N GLY A 18 7.20 3.00 1.82
CA GLY A 18 8.01 4.19 2.00
C GLY A 18 7.32 5.39 2.67
N LEU A 19 6.01 5.34 2.96
CA LEU A 19 5.31 6.41 3.67
C LEU A 19 5.64 6.37 5.15
N ARG A 20 6.42 7.35 5.62
CA ARG A 20 6.85 7.42 7.03
C ARG A 20 5.76 8.08 7.89
N TRP A 21 5.72 7.75 9.17
CA TRP A 21 4.83 8.37 10.14
C TRP A 21 5.04 9.88 10.25
N GLN A 22 6.25 10.40 9.94
CA GLN A 22 6.56 11.82 9.94
C GLN A 22 5.70 12.57 8.92
N GLU A 23 5.64 12.09 7.67
CA GLU A 23 4.80 12.71 6.64
C GLU A 23 3.32 12.62 7.01
N VAL A 24 2.88 11.48 7.54
CA VAL A 24 1.48 11.31 7.94
C VAL A 24 1.07 12.33 9.00
N PHE A 25 1.86 12.51 10.06
CA PHE A 25 1.47 13.32 11.21
C PHE A 25 2.00 14.74 11.20
N TYR A 26 3.05 15.04 10.42
CA TYR A 26 3.71 16.36 10.40
C TYR A 26 3.81 16.97 9.01
N GLY A 27 3.42 16.25 7.95
CA GLY A 27 3.44 16.72 6.57
C GLY A 27 4.83 16.79 5.97
N ALA A 28 5.00 17.64 4.98
CA ALA A 28 6.24 17.79 4.24
C ALA A 28 7.46 18.03 5.17
N ASP A 29 8.51 17.24 4.98
CA ASP A 29 9.73 17.26 5.79
C ASP A 29 10.79 18.18 5.16
N SER A 30 11.19 19.21 5.89
CA SER A 30 12.18 20.16 5.40
C SER A 30 13.56 19.55 5.13
N LEU A 31 13.94 18.49 5.83
CA LEU A 31 15.20 17.81 5.60
C LEU A 31 15.21 17.10 4.25
N LEU A 32 14.10 16.46 3.88
CA LEU A 32 13.96 15.82 2.58
C LEU A 32 13.83 16.83 1.45
N ILE A 33 13.03 17.89 1.63
CA ILE A 33 12.83 18.96 0.64
C ILE A 33 14.16 19.65 0.30
N ASN A 34 15.02 19.83 1.29
CA ASN A 34 16.31 20.51 1.12
C ASN A 34 17.46 19.55 0.73
N ASN A 35 17.18 18.30 0.47
CA ASN A 35 18.19 17.32 0.04
C ASN A 35 18.08 17.09 -1.48
N ASP A 36 19.10 17.54 -2.23
CA ASP A 36 19.13 17.47 -3.69
C ASP A 36 19.19 16.02 -4.22
N GLU A 37 19.57 15.06 -3.39
CA GLU A 37 19.54 13.64 -3.74
C GLU A 37 18.09 13.13 -3.89
N TYR A 38 17.22 13.55 -2.98
CA TYR A 38 15.82 13.07 -2.91
C TYR A 38 14.83 13.99 -3.62
N THR A 39 15.15 15.29 -3.73
CA THR A 39 14.19 16.29 -4.21
C THR A 39 14.76 17.05 -5.42
N LYS A 40 14.16 16.82 -6.59
CA LYS A 40 14.54 17.52 -7.83
C LYS A 40 13.71 18.78 -8.07
N GLU A 41 12.40 18.73 -7.81
CA GLU A 41 11.44 19.82 -8.04
C GLU A 41 11.13 20.60 -6.73
N ARG A 42 12.19 21.03 -6.04
CA ARG A 42 12.10 21.65 -4.72
C ARG A 42 11.10 22.80 -4.64
N ASN A 43 11.14 23.73 -5.60
CA ASN A 43 10.27 24.92 -5.55
C ASN A 43 8.79 24.54 -5.69
N GLN A 44 8.48 23.58 -6.55
CA GLN A 44 7.12 23.08 -6.73
C GLN A 44 6.63 22.37 -5.45
N ILE A 45 7.46 21.55 -4.82
CA ILE A 45 7.10 20.85 -3.59
C ILE A 45 6.88 21.84 -2.43
N LEU A 46 7.69 22.91 -2.36
CA LEU A 46 7.48 23.97 -1.37
C LEU A 46 6.15 24.71 -1.58
N GLU A 47 5.81 25.03 -2.83
CA GLU A 47 4.54 25.69 -3.17
C GLU A 47 3.35 24.80 -2.83
N ASP A 48 3.40 23.53 -3.24
CA ASP A 48 2.27 22.61 -3.11
C ASP A 48 2.06 22.13 -1.66
N TYR A 49 3.13 21.82 -0.92
CA TYR A 49 3.03 21.06 0.32
C TYR A 49 3.60 21.75 1.54
N TRP A 50 4.39 22.82 1.40
CA TRP A 50 4.96 23.51 2.54
C TRP A 50 3.95 24.47 3.20
N ALA A 51 4.07 24.60 4.52
CA ALA A 51 3.40 25.60 5.35
C ALA A 51 4.15 25.75 6.67
N ASP A 52 3.88 26.84 7.41
CA ASP A 52 4.60 27.15 8.65
C ASP A 52 4.33 26.13 9.76
N THR A 53 3.12 25.59 9.83
CA THR A 53 2.77 24.64 10.88
C THR A 53 2.74 23.19 10.37
N PRO A 54 3.16 22.22 11.20
CA PRO A 54 3.03 20.81 10.86
C PRO A 54 1.59 20.39 10.52
N GLN A 55 0.61 20.99 11.21
CA GLN A 55 -0.79 20.71 10.95
C GLN A 55 -1.16 21.08 9.52
N THR A 56 -0.88 22.31 9.11
CA THR A 56 -1.21 22.78 7.76
C THR A 56 -0.44 21.98 6.69
N ARG A 57 0.84 21.62 6.95
CA ARG A 57 1.62 20.80 6.01
C ARG A 57 1.00 19.41 5.79
N ARG A 58 0.60 18.73 6.86
CA ARG A 58 -0.02 17.39 6.73
C ARG A 58 -1.39 17.43 6.06
N GLU A 59 -2.17 18.48 6.30
CA GLU A 59 -3.46 18.71 5.66
C GLU A 59 -3.32 19.01 4.16
N LYS A 60 -2.27 19.76 3.78
CA LYS A 60 -1.92 19.96 2.37
C LYS A 60 -1.46 18.67 1.69
N LEU A 61 -0.61 17.88 2.36
CA LEU A 61 -0.04 16.65 1.80
C LEU A 61 -1.10 15.55 1.66
N MET A 62 -1.96 15.40 2.65
CA MET A 62 -2.95 14.33 2.73
C MET A 62 -4.34 14.86 3.11
N PRO A 63 -4.97 15.66 2.23
CA PRO A 63 -6.20 16.37 2.57
C PRO A 63 -7.36 15.42 2.92
N PHE A 64 -7.58 14.36 2.15
CA PHE A 64 -8.61 13.36 2.42
C PHE A 64 -8.37 12.63 3.76
N PHE A 65 -7.13 12.28 4.03
CA PHE A 65 -6.78 11.60 5.28
C PHE A 65 -7.11 12.45 6.50
N TRP A 66 -6.81 13.74 6.46
CA TRP A 66 -7.02 14.65 7.60
C TRP A 66 -8.44 15.20 7.68
N SER A 67 -9.12 15.38 6.57
CA SER A 67 -10.52 15.85 6.57
C SER A 67 -11.53 14.73 6.84
N THR A 68 -11.29 13.52 6.37
CA THR A 68 -12.25 12.43 6.42
C THR A 68 -11.79 11.31 7.36
N ILE A 69 -10.65 10.68 7.08
CA ILE A 69 -10.20 9.52 7.88
C ILE A 69 -9.96 9.90 9.34
N ASN A 70 -9.35 11.05 9.60
CA ASN A 70 -9.12 11.53 10.96
C ASN A 70 -10.42 11.85 11.72
N THR A 71 -11.49 12.26 11.03
CA THR A 71 -12.74 12.66 11.66
C THR A 71 -13.75 11.53 11.81
N GLU A 72 -13.76 10.58 10.87
CA GLU A 72 -14.73 9.48 10.82
C GLU A 72 -14.12 8.12 11.20
N GLY A 73 -12.80 8.03 11.27
CA GLY A 73 -12.05 6.81 11.56
C GLY A 73 -11.21 6.89 12.83
N GLN A 74 -10.18 6.07 12.87
CA GLN A 74 -9.21 6.01 13.96
C GLN A 74 -7.79 6.08 13.40
N LEU A 75 -6.90 6.83 14.07
CA LEU A 75 -5.51 6.99 13.70
C LEU A 75 -4.59 6.44 14.80
N TYR A 76 -3.63 5.64 14.37
CA TYR A 76 -2.56 5.10 15.21
C TYR A 76 -1.20 5.44 14.60
N GLY A 77 -0.11 5.28 15.37
CA GLY A 77 1.25 5.43 14.86
C GLY A 77 1.89 6.81 15.08
N ASN A 78 1.25 7.73 15.80
CA ASN A 78 1.92 8.97 16.17
C ASN A 78 2.91 8.74 17.32
N VAL A 79 4.17 8.52 16.97
CA VAL A 79 5.24 8.22 17.92
C VAL A 79 5.40 9.32 19.00
N ARG A 80 5.27 10.60 18.63
CA ARG A 80 5.38 11.72 19.57
C ARG A 80 4.24 11.79 20.59
N LYS A 81 3.14 11.08 20.32
CA LYS A 81 2.02 10.93 21.25
C LYS A 81 1.99 9.57 21.96
N GLY A 82 3.08 8.81 21.88
CA GLY A 82 3.20 7.50 22.51
C GLY A 82 2.48 6.36 21.78
N GLY A 83 1.98 6.61 20.58
CA GLY A 83 1.26 5.64 19.77
C GLY A 83 2.14 5.02 18.67
N ALA A 84 3.25 4.37 19.02
CA ALA A 84 4.08 3.71 18.01
C ALA A 84 3.35 2.52 17.38
N VAL A 85 3.40 2.46 16.04
CA VAL A 85 3.08 1.27 15.24
C VAL A 85 4.31 0.96 14.42
N THR A 86 4.91 -0.21 14.65
CA THR A 86 6.18 -0.60 14.05
C THR A 86 6.12 -2.05 13.61
N LEU A 87 6.93 -2.40 12.63
CA LEU A 87 7.22 -3.78 12.30
C LEU A 87 8.08 -4.38 13.41
N ALA A 88 7.90 -5.66 13.69
CA ALA A 88 8.70 -6.39 14.67
C ALA A 88 9.91 -7.07 14.04
N ASN A 89 9.91 -7.31 12.71
CA ASN A 89 11.06 -7.87 12.02
C ASN A 89 12.21 -6.84 11.96
N PRO A 90 13.47 -7.28 12.05
CA PRO A 90 14.63 -6.37 12.00
C PRO A 90 15.09 -6.03 10.59
N HIS A 91 14.43 -6.56 9.55
CA HIS A 91 14.86 -6.45 8.17
C HIS A 91 14.42 -5.12 7.56
N GLY A 92 15.30 -4.45 6.84
CA GLY A 92 15.02 -3.21 6.13
C GLY A 92 14.46 -3.42 4.72
N PHE A 93 13.69 -4.48 4.49
CA PHE A 93 13.15 -4.86 3.19
C PHE A 93 11.63 -4.84 3.18
N SER A 94 11.05 -4.53 2.02
CA SER A 94 9.60 -4.41 1.86
C SER A 94 8.89 -5.76 1.95
N TYR A 95 9.43 -6.84 1.37
CA TYR A 95 8.81 -8.16 1.43
C TYR A 95 8.58 -8.62 2.88
N PRO A 96 9.60 -8.70 3.77
CA PRO A 96 9.39 -9.07 5.17
C PRO A 96 8.35 -8.20 5.87
N GLY A 97 8.34 -6.88 5.58
CA GLY A 97 7.38 -5.95 6.14
C GLY A 97 5.95 -6.23 5.72
N PHE A 98 5.70 -6.40 4.43
CA PHE A 98 4.38 -6.75 3.91
C PHE A 98 3.95 -8.15 4.34
N SER A 99 4.87 -9.11 4.37
CA SER A 99 4.59 -10.45 4.86
C SER A 99 4.13 -10.41 6.32
N GLU A 100 4.88 -9.75 7.22
CA GLU A 100 4.49 -9.59 8.62
C GLU A 100 3.11 -8.95 8.78
N MET A 101 2.82 -7.91 8.00
CA MET A 101 1.54 -7.20 8.01
C MET A 101 0.37 -8.11 7.61
N LEU A 102 0.57 -8.95 6.58
CA LEU A 102 -0.48 -9.83 6.04
C LEU A 102 -0.62 -11.15 6.78
N VAL A 103 0.43 -11.60 7.49
CA VAL A 103 0.49 -12.86 8.22
C VAL A 103 0.23 -12.66 9.72
N GLY A 104 0.60 -11.48 10.27
CA GLY A 104 0.41 -11.13 11.68
C GLY A 104 1.53 -11.58 12.62
N TYR A 105 2.64 -12.10 12.08
CA TYR A 105 3.84 -12.46 12.85
C TYR A 105 5.11 -12.37 12.00
N VAL A 106 6.25 -12.33 12.67
CA VAL A 106 7.58 -12.32 12.02
C VAL A 106 7.96 -13.72 11.56
N ASP A 107 8.27 -13.86 10.28
CA ASP A 107 8.94 -15.03 9.73
C ASP A 107 10.41 -14.69 9.49
N SER A 108 11.30 -15.26 10.32
CA SER A 108 12.74 -15.02 10.25
C SER A 108 13.40 -15.57 8.98
N THR A 109 12.71 -16.39 8.21
CA THR A 109 13.21 -16.92 6.93
C THR A 109 12.94 -15.98 5.76
N ARG A 110 12.15 -14.93 5.97
CA ARG A 110 11.84 -13.90 4.99
C ARG A 110 12.63 -12.64 5.32
N ASP A 111 13.84 -12.55 4.78
CA ASP A 111 14.84 -11.54 5.14
C ASP A 111 15.31 -10.67 3.95
N SER A 112 14.74 -10.86 2.78
CA SER A 112 15.07 -10.16 1.54
C SER A 112 13.81 -9.83 0.73
N ASN A 113 14.01 -9.18 -0.44
CA ASN A 113 12.97 -8.96 -1.45
C ASN A 113 12.98 -10.04 -2.54
N ASP A 114 13.54 -11.21 -2.26
CA ASP A 114 13.61 -12.30 -3.24
C ASP A 114 12.23 -12.81 -3.62
N ARG A 115 12.10 -13.19 -4.89
CA ARG A 115 10.85 -13.69 -5.47
C ARG A 115 10.66 -15.17 -5.13
N GLU A 116 10.36 -15.42 -3.88
CA GLU A 116 10.06 -16.74 -3.36
C GLU A 116 8.66 -16.76 -2.77
N ASN A 117 7.87 -17.76 -3.11
CA ASN A 117 6.51 -17.88 -2.60
C ASN A 117 6.47 -17.93 -1.07
N ASN A 118 5.67 -17.06 -0.47
CA ASN A 118 5.47 -17.02 0.98
C ASN A 118 4.88 -18.34 1.47
N PRO A 119 5.56 -19.06 2.36
CA PRO A 119 5.04 -20.30 2.92
C PRO A 119 3.84 -20.07 3.86
N ASN A 120 3.69 -18.85 4.36
CA ASN A 120 2.71 -18.50 5.37
C ASN A 120 1.37 -18.14 4.76
N VAL A 121 0.28 -18.51 5.44
CA VAL A 121 -1.10 -18.15 5.02
C VAL A 121 -1.36 -16.70 5.40
N THR A 122 -1.63 -15.87 4.42
CA THR A 122 -2.00 -14.46 4.64
C THR A 122 -3.46 -14.33 5.09
N ILE A 123 -3.80 -13.19 5.69
CA ILE A 123 -5.20 -12.87 6.02
C ILE A 123 -6.09 -12.86 4.76
N LEU A 124 -5.53 -12.50 3.61
CA LEU A 124 -6.25 -12.51 2.34
C LEU A 124 -6.61 -13.95 1.93
N GLU A 125 -5.65 -14.86 2.00
CA GLU A 125 -5.86 -16.28 1.73
C GLU A 125 -6.82 -16.91 2.74
N TYR A 126 -6.66 -16.57 4.03
CA TYR A 126 -7.58 -17.02 5.07
C TYR A 126 -9.02 -16.62 4.77
N VAL A 127 -9.27 -15.36 4.43
CA VAL A 127 -10.61 -14.87 4.07
C VAL A 127 -11.12 -15.50 2.79
N HIS A 128 -10.27 -15.61 1.76
CA HIS A 128 -10.63 -16.23 0.47
C HIS A 128 -11.16 -17.66 0.64
N ASN A 129 -10.57 -18.41 1.57
CA ASN A 129 -10.94 -19.80 1.84
C ASN A 129 -12.16 -19.95 2.75
N GLN A 130 -12.72 -18.87 3.31
CA GLN A 130 -13.95 -18.95 4.10
C GLN A 130 -15.18 -19.21 3.23
N PRO A 131 -16.20 -19.92 3.74
CA PRO A 131 -17.45 -20.16 3.02
C PRO A 131 -18.07 -18.85 2.51
N GLY A 132 -18.33 -18.77 1.22
CA GLY A 132 -18.97 -17.61 0.58
C GLY A 132 -18.01 -16.47 0.20
N PHE A 133 -16.70 -16.58 0.47
CA PHE A 133 -15.71 -15.57 0.10
C PHE A 133 -14.83 -15.93 -1.08
N ARG A 134 -14.85 -17.18 -1.51
CA ARG A 134 -14.06 -17.63 -2.66
C ARG A 134 -14.38 -16.80 -3.92
N GLY A 135 -13.36 -16.25 -4.56
CA GLY A 135 -13.50 -15.36 -5.72
C GLY A 135 -13.98 -13.93 -5.37
N LYS A 136 -13.97 -13.55 -4.08
CA LYS A 136 -14.34 -12.21 -3.62
C LYS A 136 -13.15 -11.46 -2.97
N VAL A 137 -11.98 -12.05 -3.01
CA VAL A 137 -10.73 -11.43 -2.55
C VAL A 137 -9.85 -11.24 -3.77
N ALA A 138 -9.30 -10.05 -3.92
CA ALA A 138 -8.35 -9.71 -4.98
C ALA A 138 -7.31 -8.73 -4.44
N ALA A 139 -6.15 -8.67 -5.08
CA ALA A 139 -5.11 -7.70 -4.80
C ALA A 139 -4.68 -7.00 -6.11
N PHE A 140 -4.50 -5.69 -6.04
CA PHE A 140 -3.96 -4.86 -7.11
C PHE A 140 -2.76 -4.10 -6.56
N CYS A 141 -1.59 -4.35 -7.12
CA CYS A 141 -0.34 -3.91 -6.52
C CYS A 141 0.58 -3.27 -7.55
N SER A 142 1.27 -2.20 -7.17
CA SER A 142 2.24 -1.56 -8.06
C SER A 142 3.49 -2.41 -8.27
N TRP A 143 3.89 -3.19 -7.28
CA TRP A 143 5.12 -3.98 -7.27
C TRP A 143 4.85 -5.47 -7.55
N ASP A 144 5.58 -6.05 -8.49
CA ASP A 144 5.40 -7.43 -8.97
C ASP A 144 5.77 -8.53 -7.95
N VAL A 145 6.41 -8.19 -6.84
CA VAL A 145 6.74 -9.16 -5.78
C VAL A 145 5.51 -9.55 -4.96
N PHE A 146 4.41 -8.83 -5.08
CA PHE A 146 3.17 -9.18 -4.37
C PHE A 146 2.58 -10.53 -4.77
N ASP A 147 2.84 -11.02 -5.97
CA ASP A 147 2.47 -12.38 -6.40
C ASP A 147 3.06 -13.43 -5.44
N PHE A 148 4.31 -13.21 -5.03
CA PHE A 148 5.05 -14.08 -4.11
C PHE A 148 4.66 -13.83 -2.65
N ILE A 149 4.47 -12.57 -2.24
CA ILE A 149 4.07 -12.23 -0.86
C ILE A 149 2.70 -12.84 -0.52
N ILE A 150 1.74 -12.75 -1.45
CA ILE A 150 0.38 -13.30 -1.29
C ILE A 150 0.37 -14.79 -1.60
N ASN A 151 1.38 -15.30 -2.33
CA ASN A 151 1.47 -16.64 -2.89
C ASN A 151 0.24 -16.95 -3.74
N GLU A 152 0.11 -16.22 -4.86
CA GLU A 152 -1.02 -16.33 -5.78
C GLU A 152 -1.25 -17.77 -6.22
N GLU A 153 -0.17 -18.50 -6.54
CA GLU A 153 -0.22 -19.90 -6.98
C GLU A 153 -0.96 -20.80 -5.98
N ARG A 154 -0.63 -20.68 -4.69
CA ARG A 154 -1.27 -21.48 -3.64
C ARG A 154 -2.64 -20.94 -3.26
N SER A 155 -2.76 -19.63 -3.09
CA SER A 155 -3.96 -18.98 -2.57
C SER A 155 -5.12 -19.01 -3.56
N GLY A 156 -4.84 -18.98 -4.87
CA GLY A 156 -5.83 -18.85 -5.93
C GLY A 156 -6.58 -17.50 -5.88
N ILE A 157 -6.03 -16.50 -5.21
CA ILE A 157 -6.53 -15.12 -5.21
C ILE A 157 -6.11 -14.48 -6.52
N LEU A 158 -6.98 -13.65 -7.10
CA LEU A 158 -6.57 -12.78 -8.19
C LEU A 158 -5.57 -11.75 -7.65
N VAL A 159 -4.32 -11.83 -8.05
CA VAL A 159 -3.29 -10.83 -7.82
C VAL A 159 -2.91 -10.23 -9.17
N ASN A 160 -3.09 -8.93 -9.34
CA ASN A 160 -2.59 -8.22 -10.51
C ASN A 160 -1.53 -7.23 -10.06
N SER A 161 -0.29 -7.48 -10.40
CA SER A 161 0.85 -6.76 -9.83
C SER A 161 1.87 -6.31 -10.89
N GLY A 162 2.68 -5.32 -10.53
CA GLY A 162 3.73 -4.80 -11.41
C GLY A 162 3.22 -4.38 -12.78
N MET A 163 3.92 -4.79 -13.81
CA MET A 163 3.60 -4.47 -15.21
C MET A 163 2.73 -5.55 -15.88
N GLU A 164 2.05 -6.39 -15.10
CA GLU A 164 1.15 -7.40 -15.62
C GLU A 164 -0.13 -6.77 -16.20
N PRO A 165 -0.51 -7.05 -17.45
CA PRO A 165 -1.78 -6.60 -17.99
C PRO A 165 -2.95 -7.23 -17.22
N PHE A 166 -3.98 -6.46 -16.94
CA PHE A 166 -5.19 -7.04 -16.37
C PHE A 166 -6.00 -7.78 -17.43
N GLU A 167 -6.24 -9.07 -17.19
CA GLU A 167 -6.97 -9.98 -18.08
C GLU A 167 -8.15 -10.64 -17.35
N GLY A 168 -9.03 -9.84 -16.76
CA GLY A 168 -10.19 -10.35 -16.03
C GLY A 168 -11.46 -10.44 -16.88
N LYS A 169 -12.49 -11.09 -16.35
CA LYS A 169 -13.82 -11.16 -16.98
C LYS A 169 -14.51 -9.81 -17.18
N TYR A 170 -14.00 -8.77 -16.57
CA TYR A 170 -14.44 -7.38 -16.73
C TYR A 170 -13.63 -6.65 -17.80
N ASN A 171 -12.91 -7.37 -18.62
CA ASN A 171 -12.09 -6.82 -19.69
C ASN A 171 -12.97 -6.07 -20.70
N GLY A 172 -12.90 -4.75 -20.67
CA GLY A 172 -13.63 -3.85 -21.58
C GLY A 172 -12.69 -2.82 -22.17
N PRO A 173 -13.18 -1.95 -23.07
CA PRO A 173 -12.32 -0.95 -23.74
C PRO A 173 -11.50 -0.09 -22.78
N LYS A 174 -12.00 0.19 -21.58
CA LYS A 174 -11.27 0.96 -20.55
C LYS A 174 -10.06 0.18 -20.02
N ILE A 175 -10.21 -1.12 -19.78
CA ILE A 175 -9.10 -1.97 -19.31
C ILE A 175 -8.03 -2.10 -20.38
N GLY A 176 -8.43 -2.29 -21.65
CA GLY A 176 -7.49 -2.30 -22.77
C GLY A 176 -6.67 -1.00 -22.84
N LEU A 177 -7.34 0.15 -22.71
CA LEU A 177 -6.66 1.44 -22.68
C LEU A 177 -5.72 1.60 -21.48
N LEU A 178 -6.13 1.15 -20.29
CA LEU A 178 -5.28 1.19 -19.09
C LEU A 178 -4.03 0.31 -19.26
N ASN A 179 -4.18 -0.88 -19.81
CA ASN A 179 -3.04 -1.76 -20.12
C ASN A 179 -2.08 -1.09 -21.11
N GLU A 180 -2.58 -0.43 -22.17
CA GLU A 180 -1.75 0.31 -23.11
C GLU A 180 -1.02 1.48 -22.44
N ILE A 181 -1.71 2.29 -21.64
CA ILE A 181 -1.15 3.44 -20.93
C ILE A 181 -0.07 2.97 -19.95
N MET A 182 -0.29 1.87 -19.23
CA MET A 182 0.65 1.33 -18.26
C MET A 182 2.05 1.12 -18.86
N PHE A 183 2.13 0.59 -20.09
CA PHE A 183 3.41 0.37 -20.76
C PHE A 183 4.04 1.64 -21.35
N GLN A 184 3.28 2.73 -21.48
CA GLN A 184 3.78 4.01 -22.02
C GLN A 184 4.27 4.97 -20.94
N ILE A 185 3.84 4.78 -19.69
CA ILE A 185 4.27 5.65 -18.58
C ILE A 185 5.69 5.27 -18.14
N PRO A 186 6.64 6.21 -18.14
CA PRO A 186 7.96 5.96 -17.59
C PRO A 186 7.89 5.60 -16.11
N VAL A 187 8.53 4.50 -15.73
CA VAL A 187 8.62 4.06 -14.34
C VAL A 187 10.08 3.97 -13.91
N PRO A 188 10.40 4.26 -12.64
CA PRO A 188 11.78 4.24 -12.15
C PRO A 188 12.36 2.82 -12.12
N TRP A 189 11.50 1.81 -11.96
CA TRP A 189 11.89 0.40 -11.92
C TRP A 189 10.95 -0.43 -12.79
N LYS A 190 11.49 -1.39 -13.55
CA LYS A 190 10.69 -2.26 -14.43
C LYS A 190 9.72 -3.19 -13.70
N SER A 191 9.94 -3.42 -12.41
CA SER A 191 9.11 -4.27 -11.55
C SER A 191 7.95 -3.53 -10.88
N VAL A 192 7.84 -2.21 -11.08
CA VAL A 192 6.83 -1.38 -10.42
C VAL A 192 6.08 -0.56 -11.45
N ARG A 193 4.76 -0.69 -11.50
CA ARG A 193 3.92 0.20 -12.30
C ARG A 193 3.60 1.48 -11.54
N TYR A 194 3.15 2.48 -12.27
CA TYR A 194 2.73 3.74 -11.67
C TYR A 194 1.47 3.55 -10.81
N ASP A 195 1.45 4.11 -9.61
CA ASP A 195 0.39 3.90 -8.63
C ASP A 195 -1.01 4.31 -9.12
N ALA A 196 -1.09 5.33 -9.99
CA ALA A 196 -2.35 5.72 -10.62
C ALA A 196 -2.99 4.60 -11.44
N ILE A 197 -2.18 3.72 -12.06
CA ILE A 197 -2.68 2.54 -12.79
C ILE A 197 -3.23 1.51 -11.82
N THR A 198 -2.52 1.25 -10.71
CA THR A 198 -3.02 0.38 -9.63
C THR A 198 -4.36 0.86 -9.07
N HIS A 199 -4.54 2.18 -8.95
CA HIS A 199 -5.80 2.77 -8.49
C HIS A 199 -6.97 2.51 -9.44
N HIS A 200 -6.73 2.36 -10.73
CA HIS A 200 -7.77 2.17 -11.74
C HIS A 200 -8.16 0.71 -11.99
N PHE A 201 -7.31 -0.25 -11.61
CA PHE A 201 -7.64 -1.67 -11.64
C PHE A 201 -8.50 -2.05 -10.44
#